data_33dca00f8117dc6805776527ad0e5e32
#
_entry.id   33dca00f8117dc6805776527ad0e5e32
#
_cell.length_a   1.000
_cell.length_b   1.000
_cell.length_c   1.000
_cell.angle_alpha   90.00
_cell.angle_beta   90.00
_cell.angle_gamma   90.00
#
_symmetry.space_group_name_H-M   'P 1'
#
loop_
_entity.id
_entity.type
_entity.pdbx_description
1 polymer ?
#
loop_
_entity_poly.entity_id
_entity_poly.type
_entity_poly.pdbx_seq_one_letter_code
_entity_poly.pdbx_strand_id
1 'polypeptide(L)'
;MSIDQAQGYIRIQGDPAYTKVFANTLVKHAQKDSKIVGITAAMPGGTGMDIFGKEFPKRMFDVGIAEQHAVTFAAGLATEGYKPYAAIYSTFLQRAYDQVVHDVAIQSLPVRFAIDRAGLVGADGSTHAGSFDITYLSTLPNFIV
;
A
#
# COMPACT_ATOMS: atom_id res chain seq x y z
N MET A 1 4.03 -25.44 14.49
CA MET A 1 2.71 -24.78 14.51
C MET A 1 2.43 -24.40 15.95
N SER A 2 2.35 -23.11 16.24
CA SER A 2 1.99 -22.62 17.57
C SER A 2 0.63 -21.92 17.49
N ILE A 3 -0.21 -22.13 18.47
CA ILE A 3 -1.48 -21.41 18.61
C ILE A 3 -1.20 -20.21 19.51
N ASP A 4 -1.42 -19.01 19.00
CA ASP A 4 -1.46 -17.82 19.85
C ASP A 4 -2.84 -17.75 20.51
N GLN A 5 -2.93 -18.27 21.73
CA GLN A 5 -4.17 -18.33 22.48
C GLN A 5 -4.72 -16.95 22.86
N ALA A 6 -3.89 -15.91 22.88
CA ALA A 6 -4.33 -14.54 23.19
C ALA A 6 -5.00 -13.85 22.00
N GLN A 7 -4.74 -14.30 20.78
CA GLN A 7 -5.23 -13.67 19.55
C GLN A 7 -6.10 -14.60 18.70
N GLY A 8 -6.28 -15.86 19.08
CA GLY A 8 -7.26 -16.77 18.47
C GLY A 8 -6.96 -17.28 17.07
N TYR A 9 -5.71 -17.16 16.57
CA TYR A 9 -5.35 -17.72 15.27
C TYR A 9 -4.10 -18.60 15.30
N ILE A 10 -4.03 -19.47 14.30
CA ILE A 10 -2.89 -20.38 14.11
C ILE A 10 -1.78 -19.60 13.40
N ARG A 11 -0.67 -19.38 14.07
CA ARG A 11 0.54 -18.88 13.43
C ARG A 11 1.33 -20.06 12.85
N ILE A 12 1.48 -20.09 11.54
CA ILE A 12 2.43 -21.00 10.90
C ILE A 12 3.81 -20.38 11.08
N GLN A 13 4.63 -21.01 11.94
CA GLN A 13 6.02 -20.59 12.12
C GLN A 13 6.80 -20.93 10.84
N GLY A 14 7.42 -19.93 10.25
CA GLY A 14 8.36 -20.12 9.14
C GLY A 14 8.19 -19.17 7.96
N ASP A 15 6.98 -18.77 7.62
CA ASP A 15 6.77 -17.89 6.46
C ASP A 15 6.80 -16.41 6.87
N PRO A 16 7.54 -15.58 6.14
CA PRO A 16 7.55 -14.15 6.39
C PRO A 16 6.16 -13.55 6.11
N ALA A 17 5.74 -12.57 6.93
CA ALA A 17 4.53 -11.80 6.64
C ALA A 17 4.62 -11.17 5.25
N TYR A 18 3.52 -11.17 4.50
CA TYR A 18 3.46 -10.63 3.13
C TYR A 18 3.97 -9.19 3.05
N THR A 19 3.64 -8.36 4.04
CA THR A 19 4.15 -7.00 4.22
C THR A 19 5.69 -6.93 4.18
N LYS A 20 6.38 -7.87 4.85
CA LYS A 20 7.85 -7.94 4.83
C LYS A 20 8.40 -8.38 3.47
N VAL A 21 7.73 -9.32 2.80
CA VAL A 21 8.10 -9.76 1.46
C VAL A 21 8.01 -8.59 0.48
N PHE A 22 6.92 -7.87 0.51
CA PHE A 22 6.71 -6.66 -0.29
C PHE A 22 7.80 -5.61 -0.02
N ALA A 23 7.98 -5.20 1.23
CA ALA A 23 8.93 -4.15 1.59
C ALA A 23 10.38 -4.50 1.18
N ASN A 24 10.84 -5.72 1.50
CA ASN A 24 12.19 -6.16 1.12
C ASN A 24 12.38 -6.27 -0.40
N THR A 25 11.34 -6.65 -1.13
CA THR A 25 11.39 -6.71 -2.59
C THR A 25 11.44 -5.30 -3.18
N LEU A 26 10.64 -4.38 -2.65
CA LEU A 26 10.66 -2.98 -3.07
C LEU A 26 12.04 -2.35 -2.83
N VAL A 27 12.66 -2.60 -1.68
CA VAL A 27 14.04 -2.15 -1.38
C VAL A 27 15.01 -2.66 -2.44
N LYS A 28 14.99 -3.96 -2.77
CA LYS A 28 15.87 -4.55 -3.79
C LYS A 28 15.70 -3.91 -5.17
N HIS A 29 14.48 -3.58 -5.55
CA HIS A 29 14.21 -2.87 -6.81
C HIS A 29 14.66 -1.42 -6.76
N ALA A 30 14.42 -0.73 -5.64
CA ALA A 30 14.80 0.67 -5.45
C ALA A 30 16.31 0.90 -5.38
N GLN A 31 17.11 -0.12 -5.03
CA GLN A 31 18.57 -0.09 -5.14
C GLN A 31 19.04 0.02 -6.58
N LYS A 32 18.26 -0.53 -7.52
CA LYS A 32 18.58 -0.54 -8.95
C LYS A 32 17.89 0.58 -9.74
N ASP A 33 16.84 1.17 -9.17
CA ASP A 33 16.03 2.20 -9.83
C ASP A 33 15.72 3.34 -8.85
N SER A 34 16.38 4.47 -9.07
CA SER A 34 16.21 5.67 -8.23
C SER A 34 14.85 6.35 -8.38
N LYS A 35 14.08 6.00 -9.41
CA LYS A 35 12.73 6.53 -9.64
C LYS A 35 11.66 5.91 -8.73
N ILE A 36 11.96 4.79 -8.08
CA ILE A 36 11.02 4.16 -7.14
C ILE A 36 10.93 4.98 -5.86
N VAL A 37 9.71 5.34 -5.49
CA VAL A 37 9.37 6.06 -4.26
C VAL A 37 8.24 5.37 -3.53
N GLY A 38 8.24 5.41 -2.21
CA GLY A 38 7.23 4.84 -1.33
C GLY A 38 6.39 5.94 -0.68
N ILE A 39 5.09 5.72 -0.62
CA ILE A 39 4.14 6.65 0.00
C ILE A 39 3.23 5.85 0.92
N THR A 40 2.94 6.38 2.11
CA THR A 40 1.92 5.82 3.01
C THR A 40 1.16 6.94 3.69
N ALA A 41 0.06 6.60 4.35
CA ALA A 41 -0.80 7.55 5.06
C ALA A 41 -0.93 7.14 6.54
N ALA A 42 0.09 7.48 7.35
CA ALA A 42 0.22 7.14 8.77
C ALA A 42 0.26 5.62 9.08
N MET A 43 0.67 4.79 8.11
CA MET A 43 0.71 3.33 8.25
C MET A 43 2.10 2.72 7.94
N PRO A 44 3.24 3.35 8.31
CA PRO A 44 4.54 2.89 7.84
C PRO A 44 4.87 1.46 8.29
N GLY A 45 4.63 1.13 9.56
CA GLY A 45 4.92 -0.20 10.10
C GLY A 45 4.01 -1.30 9.53
N GLY A 46 2.73 -1.01 9.35
CA GLY A 46 1.74 -1.96 8.86
C GLY A 46 1.82 -2.24 7.36
N THR A 47 2.43 -1.34 6.60
CA THR A 47 2.63 -1.47 5.15
C THR A 47 4.06 -1.83 4.77
N GLY A 48 4.99 -1.91 5.75
CA GLY A 48 6.41 -2.15 5.50
C GLY A 48 7.17 -0.93 4.97
N MET A 49 6.54 0.23 4.91
CA MET A 49 7.20 1.47 4.48
C MET A 49 8.25 1.97 5.48
N ASP A 50 8.21 1.55 6.74
CA ASP A 50 9.27 1.77 7.72
C ASP A 50 10.59 1.09 7.29
N ILE A 51 10.52 -0.12 6.71
CA ILE A 51 11.68 -0.83 6.17
C ILE A 51 12.24 -0.07 4.96
N PHE A 52 11.37 0.34 4.04
CA PHE A 52 11.77 1.12 2.88
C PHE A 52 12.37 2.48 3.29
N GLY A 53 11.76 3.18 4.24
CA GLY A 53 12.20 4.48 4.71
C GLY A 53 13.55 4.46 5.44
N LYS A 54 13.91 3.36 6.11
CA LYS A 54 15.25 3.19 6.70
C LYS A 54 16.35 3.18 5.64
N GLU A 55 16.12 2.52 4.50
CA GLU A 55 17.08 2.44 3.40
C GLU A 55 17.06 3.71 2.52
N PHE A 56 15.88 4.29 2.31
CA PHE A 56 15.68 5.42 1.41
C PHE A 56 14.88 6.56 2.03
N PRO A 57 15.41 7.24 3.07
CA PRO A 57 14.65 8.25 3.82
C PRO A 57 14.20 9.46 2.98
N LYS A 58 14.88 9.74 1.86
CA LYS A 58 14.51 10.83 0.94
C LYS A 58 13.50 10.40 -0.15
N ARG A 59 13.12 9.13 -0.17
CA ARG A 59 12.21 8.55 -1.16
C ARG A 59 11.00 7.88 -0.52
N MET A 60 10.85 8.01 0.79
CA MET A 60 9.68 7.57 1.53
C MET A 60 8.94 8.78 2.09
N PHE A 61 7.64 8.82 1.85
CA PHE A 61 6.77 9.92 2.23
C PHE A 61 5.60 9.37 3.07
N ASP A 62 5.48 9.84 4.29
CA ASP A 62 4.30 9.63 5.13
C ASP A 62 3.49 10.92 5.14
N VAL A 63 2.32 10.89 4.55
CA VAL A 63 1.46 12.07 4.41
C VAL A 63 0.51 12.28 5.59
N GLY A 64 0.67 11.50 6.66
CA GLY A 64 -0.28 11.49 7.77
C GLY A 64 -1.59 10.78 7.40
N ILE A 65 -2.64 10.98 8.18
CA ILE A 65 -3.96 10.39 7.92
C ILE A 65 -4.66 11.18 6.80
N ALA A 66 -4.16 11.02 5.57
CA ALA A 66 -4.61 11.78 4.40
C ALA A 66 -4.49 10.93 3.12
N GLU A 67 -5.28 9.87 3.02
CA GLU A 67 -5.23 8.92 1.90
C GLU A 67 -5.51 9.58 0.55
N GLN A 68 -6.41 10.56 0.50
CA GLN A 68 -6.68 11.34 -0.71
C GLN A 68 -5.41 12.05 -1.18
N HIS A 69 -4.70 12.71 -0.24
CA HIS A 69 -3.43 13.37 -0.55
C HIS A 69 -2.36 12.38 -1.02
N ALA A 70 -2.28 11.21 -0.40
CA ALA A 70 -1.34 10.16 -0.80
C ALA A 70 -1.52 9.77 -2.28
N VAL A 71 -2.76 9.61 -2.74
CA VAL A 71 -3.08 9.24 -4.12
C VAL A 71 -2.78 10.38 -5.09
N THR A 72 -3.23 11.61 -4.79
CA THR A 72 -2.94 12.78 -5.63
C THR A 72 -1.44 13.05 -5.73
N PHE A 73 -0.71 12.93 -4.62
CA PHE A 73 0.74 13.09 -4.58
C PHE A 73 1.44 12.00 -5.42
N ALA A 74 0.99 10.75 -5.31
CA ALA A 74 1.51 9.66 -6.15
C ALA A 74 1.26 9.94 -7.64
N ALA A 75 0.07 10.43 -8.00
CA ALA A 75 -0.24 10.81 -9.37
C ALA A 75 0.70 11.91 -9.89
N GLY A 76 0.92 12.96 -9.10
CA GLY A 76 1.87 14.03 -9.44
C GLY A 76 3.29 13.53 -9.64
N LEU A 77 3.78 12.62 -8.79
CA LEU A 77 5.10 12.00 -8.97
C LEU A 77 5.16 11.14 -10.26
N ALA A 78 4.08 10.46 -10.59
CA ALA A 78 4.02 9.65 -11.80
C ALA A 78 4.09 10.51 -13.09
N THR A 79 3.53 11.71 -13.09
CA THR A 79 3.65 12.65 -14.24
C THR A 79 5.10 13.07 -14.49
N GLU A 80 5.93 13.11 -13.45
CA GLU A 80 7.35 13.44 -13.53
C GLU A 80 8.24 12.19 -13.79
N GLY A 81 7.62 11.07 -14.14
CA GLY A 81 8.32 9.83 -14.48
C GLY A 81 8.90 9.07 -13.28
N TYR A 82 8.45 9.39 -12.06
CA TYR A 82 8.71 8.54 -10.91
C TYR A 82 7.83 7.29 -10.95
N LYS A 83 8.21 6.31 -10.13
CA LYS A 83 7.50 5.04 -9.97
C LYS A 83 6.95 4.94 -8.55
N PRO A 84 5.84 5.65 -8.25
CA PRO A 84 5.30 5.67 -6.90
C PRO A 84 4.62 4.35 -6.55
N TYR A 85 4.86 3.90 -5.32
CA TYR A 85 4.16 2.83 -4.64
C TYR A 85 3.38 3.43 -3.46
N ALA A 86 2.07 3.53 -3.60
CA ALA A 86 1.16 3.97 -2.54
C ALA A 86 0.75 2.74 -1.71
N ALA A 87 1.32 2.61 -0.53
CA ALA A 87 1.09 1.49 0.38
C ALA A 87 0.07 1.90 1.45
N ILE A 88 -1.16 1.41 1.31
CA ILE A 88 -2.32 1.84 2.10
C ILE A 88 -3.17 0.61 2.43
N TYR A 89 -3.79 0.57 3.62
CA TYR A 89 -4.75 -0.49 3.96
C TYR A 89 -5.99 -0.43 3.08
N SER A 90 -6.50 -1.59 2.71
CA SER A 90 -7.67 -1.74 1.85
C SER A 90 -8.86 -0.89 2.32
N THR A 91 -9.24 -1.00 3.60
CA THR A 91 -10.36 -0.22 4.15
C THR A 91 -10.13 1.30 4.08
N PHE A 92 -8.91 1.77 4.21
CA PHE A 92 -8.60 3.21 4.19
C PHE A 92 -8.44 3.76 2.78
N LEU A 93 -8.07 2.94 1.80
CA LEU A 93 -8.00 3.35 0.40
C LEU A 93 -9.38 3.76 -0.16
N GLN A 94 -10.47 3.24 0.40
CA GLN A 94 -11.83 3.66 0.03
C GLN A 94 -12.03 5.19 0.14
N ARG A 95 -11.37 5.82 1.12
CA ARG A 95 -11.42 7.26 1.34
C ARG A 95 -10.83 8.07 0.18
N ALA A 96 -9.97 7.46 -0.62
CA ALA A 96 -9.29 8.08 -1.75
C ALA A 96 -9.80 7.59 -3.11
N TYR A 97 -10.96 6.95 -3.16
CA TYR A 97 -11.49 6.39 -4.42
C TYR A 97 -11.68 7.46 -5.50
N ASP A 98 -12.18 8.63 -5.13
CA ASP A 98 -12.32 9.76 -6.06
C ASP A 98 -10.97 10.15 -6.69
N GLN A 99 -9.91 10.23 -5.89
CA GLN A 99 -8.56 10.54 -6.39
C GLN A 99 -7.99 9.40 -7.25
N VAL A 100 -8.30 8.15 -6.93
CA VAL A 100 -7.92 7.01 -7.78
C VAL A 100 -8.58 7.14 -9.16
N VAL A 101 -9.86 7.51 -9.21
CA VAL A 101 -10.58 7.74 -10.48
C VAL A 101 -10.03 8.97 -11.20
N HIS A 102 -10.02 10.12 -10.54
CA HIS A 102 -9.78 11.41 -11.16
C HIS A 102 -8.31 11.66 -11.46
N ASP A 103 -7.44 11.38 -10.49
CA ASP A 103 -6.03 11.76 -10.60
C ASP A 103 -5.19 10.65 -11.25
N VAL A 104 -5.63 9.39 -11.18
CA VAL A 104 -4.85 8.25 -11.69
C VAL A 104 -5.51 7.64 -12.93
N ALA A 105 -6.75 7.13 -12.81
CA ALA A 105 -7.38 6.35 -13.87
C ALA A 105 -7.67 7.18 -15.13
N ILE A 106 -8.30 8.34 -15.00
CA ILE A 106 -8.64 9.23 -16.13
C ILE A 106 -7.37 9.65 -16.90
N GLN A 107 -6.28 9.88 -16.17
CA GLN A 107 -5.00 10.29 -16.74
C GLN A 107 -4.12 9.12 -17.18
N SER A 108 -4.54 7.87 -16.93
CA SER A 108 -3.78 6.64 -17.23
C SER A 108 -2.36 6.66 -16.63
N LEU A 109 -2.20 7.18 -15.41
CA LEU A 109 -0.91 7.30 -14.75
C LEU A 109 -0.47 5.98 -14.12
N PRO A 110 0.82 5.62 -14.20
CA PRO A 110 1.35 4.35 -13.71
C PRO A 110 1.61 4.38 -12.19
N VAL A 111 0.61 4.69 -11.39
CA VAL A 111 0.67 4.58 -9.94
C VAL A 111 0.49 3.12 -9.53
N ARG A 112 1.26 2.66 -8.56
CA ARG A 112 1.21 1.30 -8.02
C ARG A 112 0.63 1.34 -6.61
N PHE A 113 -0.48 0.66 -6.41
CA PHE A 113 -1.11 0.53 -5.11
C PHE A 113 -0.69 -0.79 -4.46
N ALA A 114 -0.03 -0.70 -3.31
CA ALA A 114 0.25 -1.86 -2.47
C ALA A 114 -0.80 -1.89 -1.35
N ILE A 115 -1.81 -2.71 -1.54
CA ILE A 115 -2.97 -2.75 -0.66
C ILE A 115 -2.75 -3.79 0.42
N ASP A 116 -2.48 -3.34 1.64
CA ASP A 116 -2.34 -4.20 2.81
C ASP A 116 -3.71 -4.38 3.51
N ARG A 117 -3.85 -5.40 4.34
CA ARG A 117 -5.11 -5.73 5.05
C ARG A 117 -6.31 -5.92 4.11
N ALA A 118 -6.11 -6.49 2.93
CA ALA A 118 -7.22 -6.90 2.07
C ALA A 118 -7.88 -8.18 2.63
N GLY A 119 -9.22 -8.23 2.58
CA GLY A 119 -10.00 -9.32 3.13
C GLY A 119 -10.28 -9.20 4.63
N LEU A 120 -10.44 -10.36 5.30
CA LEU A 120 -10.68 -10.43 6.74
C LEU A 120 -9.36 -10.35 7.50
N VAL A 121 -9.24 -9.43 8.44
CA VAL A 121 -7.98 -9.05 9.08
C VAL A 121 -7.85 -9.46 10.56
N GLY A 122 -8.74 -10.28 11.07
CA GLY A 122 -8.61 -10.88 12.40
C GLY A 122 -8.51 -9.85 13.52
N ALA A 123 -7.32 -9.73 14.12
CA ALA A 123 -7.07 -8.89 15.30
C ALA A 123 -7.34 -7.39 15.10
N ASP A 124 -7.18 -6.88 13.90
CA ASP A 124 -7.46 -5.47 13.61
C ASP A 124 -8.96 -5.14 13.63
N GLY A 125 -9.82 -6.15 13.60
CA GLY A 125 -11.26 -6.05 13.80
C GLY A 125 -12.03 -5.60 12.56
N SER A 126 -13.35 -5.44 12.73
CA SER A 126 -14.28 -5.18 11.63
C SER A 126 -14.04 -3.87 10.90
N THR A 127 -13.48 -2.86 11.57
CA THR A 127 -13.18 -1.56 10.96
C THR A 127 -12.01 -1.60 9.98
N HIS A 128 -11.22 -2.67 9.99
CA HIS A 128 -10.06 -2.86 9.13
C HIS A 128 -10.30 -3.93 8.05
N ALA A 129 -11.46 -4.56 8.01
CA ALA A 129 -11.80 -5.54 6.97
C ALA A 129 -11.87 -4.86 5.59
N GLY A 130 -11.05 -5.33 4.66
CA GLY A 130 -10.92 -4.79 3.31
C GLY A 130 -11.63 -5.68 2.30
N SER A 131 -12.93 -5.45 2.07
CA SER A 131 -13.75 -6.35 1.26
C SER A 131 -14.11 -5.81 -0.13
N PHE A 132 -13.76 -4.56 -0.44
CA PHE A 132 -14.31 -3.88 -1.62
C PHE A 132 -13.27 -3.42 -2.65
N ASP A 133 -11.98 -3.46 -2.32
CA ASP A 133 -10.90 -2.96 -3.17
C ASP A 133 -10.86 -3.59 -4.56
N ILE A 134 -10.93 -4.91 -4.65
CA ILE A 134 -10.97 -5.62 -5.95
C ILE A 134 -12.16 -5.11 -6.77
N THR A 135 -13.34 -5.01 -6.15
CA THR A 135 -14.57 -4.61 -6.86
C THR A 135 -14.44 -3.21 -7.43
N TYR A 136 -14.09 -2.20 -6.63
CA TYR A 136 -14.07 -0.83 -7.14
C TYR A 136 -12.85 -0.52 -8.02
N LEU A 137 -11.71 -1.17 -7.81
CA LEU A 137 -10.53 -0.96 -8.66
C LEU A 137 -10.67 -1.65 -10.03
N SER A 138 -11.26 -2.85 -10.07
CA SER A 138 -11.44 -3.57 -11.33
C SER A 138 -12.47 -2.95 -12.27
N THR A 139 -13.29 -2.01 -11.81
CA THR A 139 -14.20 -1.24 -12.67
C THR A 139 -13.52 -0.13 -13.45
N LEU A 140 -12.29 0.23 -13.05
CA LEU A 140 -11.58 1.36 -13.66
C LEU A 140 -10.82 0.93 -14.91
N PRO A 141 -10.87 1.71 -16.01
CA PRO A 141 -10.14 1.38 -17.21
C PRO A 141 -8.63 1.42 -17.00
N ASN A 142 -7.90 0.51 -17.64
CA ASN A 142 -6.45 0.39 -17.60
C ASN A 142 -5.87 -0.03 -16.22
N PHE A 143 -6.71 -0.37 -15.25
CA PHE A 143 -6.26 -0.96 -13.98
C PHE A 143 -6.01 -2.46 -14.15
N ILE A 144 -4.90 -2.90 -13.58
CA ILE A 144 -4.56 -4.33 -13.41
C ILE A 144 -4.65 -4.61 -11.91
N VAL A 145 -5.55 -5.52 -11.52
CA VAL A 145 -5.82 -5.86 -10.12
C VAL A 145 -5.47 -7.33 -9.88
#